data_1ae5658d7b61ff7dd8b6c28c7e70aba5
#
_entry.id   1ae5658d7b61ff7dd8b6c28c7e70aba5
#
_cell.length_a   1.000
_cell.length_b   1.000
_cell.length_c   1.000
_cell.angle_alpha   90.00
_cell.angle_beta   90.00
_cell.angle_gamma   90.00
#
_symmetry.space_group_name_H-M   'P 1'
#
loop_
_entity.id
_entity.type
_entity.pdbx_description
1 polymer ?
#
loop_
_entity_poly.entity_id
_entity_poly.type
_entity_poly.pdbx_seq_one_letter_code
_entity_poly.pdbx_strand_id
1 'polypeptide(L)'
;CALPICYFARLAALQSPEFFWIGCSDSRVPANVVAGLDPGEVFVHRNVANVVHSADLNLLSALEFAVEAVKVREIIVCGHYGCGGVKAATEDLPHGLSDHWLEPIRRLARSYAVDLAAWEGDEDRRDKLAERNVVEGVRRVSGTPILQKAWARGADVRVHGLIYGLKDGRLRNLDCSTGPGHFVEETAR
;
A
#
# COMPACT_ATOMS: atom_id res chain seq x y z
N CYS A 1 -6.33 -4.95 -30.06
CA CYS A 1 -7.78 -5.12 -29.90
C CYS A 1 -8.38 -3.72 -29.75
N ALA A 2 -9.17 -3.26 -30.73
CA ALA A 2 -9.82 -1.95 -30.63
C ALA A 2 -11.01 -2.08 -29.67
N LEU A 3 -10.92 -1.40 -28.53
CA LEU A 3 -12.04 -1.29 -27.61
C LEU A 3 -13.17 -0.47 -28.28
N PRO A 4 -14.45 -0.80 -28.07
CA PRO A 4 -15.55 -0.05 -28.66
C PRO A 4 -15.54 1.41 -28.26
N ILE A 5 -15.98 2.31 -29.16
CA ILE A 5 -16.05 3.78 -28.88
C ILE A 5 -16.85 4.06 -27.60
N CYS A 6 -17.89 3.30 -27.31
CA CYS A 6 -18.68 3.41 -26.09
C CYS A 6 -17.88 3.18 -24.80
N TYR A 7 -16.81 2.37 -24.84
CA TYR A 7 -15.90 2.17 -23.71
C TYR A 7 -15.16 3.46 -23.36
N PHE A 8 -14.57 4.11 -24.36
CA PHE A 8 -13.85 5.38 -24.14
C PHE A 8 -14.79 6.52 -23.76
N ALA A 9 -15.99 6.59 -24.31
CA ALA A 9 -17.00 7.58 -23.95
C ALA A 9 -17.41 7.44 -22.47
N ARG A 10 -17.55 6.22 -21.96
CA ARG A 10 -17.81 5.95 -20.54
C ARG A 10 -16.67 6.42 -19.65
N LEU A 11 -15.42 6.13 -20.01
CA LEU A 11 -14.24 6.53 -19.23
C LEU A 11 -14.01 8.06 -19.25
N ALA A 12 -14.38 8.72 -20.34
CA ALA A 12 -14.24 10.17 -20.47
C ALA A 12 -15.24 10.97 -19.63
N ALA A 13 -16.37 10.37 -19.23
CA ALA A 13 -17.45 11.09 -18.56
C ALA A 13 -17.10 11.49 -17.12
N LEU A 14 -16.70 10.55 -16.28
CA LEU A 14 -16.31 10.78 -14.88
C LEU A 14 -15.60 9.55 -14.31
N GLN A 15 -14.55 9.77 -13.50
CA GLN A 15 -14.03 8.69 -12.68
C GLN A 15 -14.87 8.51 -11.40
N SER A 16 -15.20 7.28 -11.07
CA SER A 16 -15.91 6.93 -9.85
C SER A 16 -15.36 5.62 -9.27
N PRO A 17 -14.07 5.56 -8.94
CA PRO A 17 -13.45 4.36 -8.38
C PRO A 17 -13.95 4.13 -6.95
N GLU A 18 -14.18 2.88 -6.62
CA GLU A 18 -14.51 2.47 -5.26
C GLU A 18 -13.24 2.33 -4.39
N PHE A 19 -12.12 2.04 -5.05
CA PHE A 19 -10.85 1.71 -4.40
C PHE A 19 -9.81 2.83 -4.58
N PHE A 20 -9.02 3.06 -3.51
CA PHE A 20 -7.73 3.75 -3.60
C PHE A 20 -6.61 2.76 -3.30
N TRP A 21 -5.72 2.57 -4.26
CA TRP A 21 -4.62 1.62 -4.16
C TRP A 21 -3.29 2.34 -3.92
N ILE A 22 -2.60 1.96 -2.84
CA ILE A 22 -1.23 2.40 -2.51
C ILE A 22 -0.32 1.20 -2.71
N GLY A 23 0.44 1.17 -3.79
CA GLY A 23 1.23 0.01 -4.20
C GLY A 23 2.69 0.31 -4.54
N CYS A 24 3.42 -0.77 -4.83
CA CYS A 24 4.80 -0.66 -5.29
C CYS A 24 4.89 -0.19 -6.75
N SER A 25 5.95 0.57 -7.07
CA SER A 25 6.30 0.96 -8.45
C SER A 25 6.86 -0.19 -9.30
N ASP A 26 7.07 -1.37 -8.72
CA ASP A 26 7.56 -2.56 -9.44
C ASP A 26 6.67 -2.85 -10.67
N SER A 27 7.29 -2.95 -11.85
CA SER A 27 6.59 -3.08 -13.12
C SER A 27 5.74 -4.36 -13.23
N ARG A 28 6.02 -5.36 -12.39
CA ARG A 28 5.33 -6.66 -12.37
C ARG A 28 4.01 -6.63 -11.58
N VAL A 29 3.72 -5.54 -10.85
CA VAL A 29 2.54 -5.44 -9.96
C VAL A 29 1.64 -4.24 -10.30
N PRO A 30 1.13 -4.12 -11.55
CA PRO A 30 0.18 -3.07 -11.89
C PRO A 30 -1.16 -3.32 -11.18
N ALA A 31 -1.65 -2.33 -10.43
CA ALA A 31 -2.81 -2.45 -9.55
C ALA A 31 -4.05 -3.08 -10.21
N ASN A 32 -4.45 -2.55 -11.37
CA ASN A 32 -5.62 -3.05 -12.10
C ASN A 32 -5.48 -4.53 -12.48
N VAL A 33 -4.30 -4.93 -12.98
CA VAL A 33 -4.07 -6.33 -13.41
C VAL A 33 -4.06 -7.28 -12.21
N VAL A 34 -3.37 -6.86 -11.12
CA VAL A 34 -3.26 -7.65 -9.89
C VAL A 34 -4.61 -7.84 -9.21
N ALA A 35 -5.46 -6.81 -9.22
CA ALA A 35 -6.78 -6.84 -8.61
C ALA A 35 -7.89 -7.35 -9.54
N GLY A 36 -7.61 -7.55 -10.85
CA GLY A 36 -8.62 -7.94 -11.82
C GLY A 36 -9.66 -6.84 -12.11
N LEU A 37 -9.26 -5.57 -11.99
CA LEU A 37 -10.11 -4.41 -12.15
C LEU A 37 -9.91 -3.72 -13.50
N ASP A 38 -10.99 -3.17 -14.04
CA ASP A 38 -10.95 -2.37 -15.27
C ASP A 38 -10.40 -0.94 -15.02
N PRO A 39 -9.93 -0.26 -16.07
CA PRO A 39 -9.64 1.18 -15.99
C PRO A 39 -10.84 1.99 -15.51
N GLY A 40 -10.62 2.88 -14.54
CA GLY A 40 -11.64 3.71 -13.91
C GLY A 40 -12.19 3.17 -12.59
N GLU A 41 -11.93 1.90 -12.25
CA GLU A 41 -12.44 1.26 -11.03
C GLU A 41 -11.52 1.45 -9.82
N VAL A 42 -10.25 1.83 -10.04
CA VAL A 42 -9.29 2.05 -8.98
C VAL A 42 -8.51 3.35 -9.18
N PHE A 43 -8.44 4.16 -8.14
CA PHE A 43 -7.54 5.32 -8.06
C PHE A 43 -6.19 4.85 -7.51
N VAL A 44 -5.08 5.16 -8.20
CA VAL A 44 -3.80 4.50 -7.94
C VAL A 44 -2.71 5.49 -7.57
N HIS A 45 -2.04 5.22 -6.44
CA HIS A 45 -0.75 5.80 -6.06
C HIS A 45 0.32 4.70 -6.01
N ARG A 46 1.51 4.97 -6.54
CA ARG A 46 2.62 4.02 -6.54
C ARG A 46 3.94 4.70 -6.21
N ASN A 47 4.72 4.04 -5.36
CA ASN A 47 6.09 4.46 -5.05
C ASN A 47 6.99 3.23 -4.82
N VAL A 48 8.30 3.43 -4.69
CA VAL A 48 9.23 2.33 -4.43
C VAL A 48 8.88 1.68 -3.08
N ALA A 49 8.60 0.38 -3.11
CA ALA A 49 8.26 -0.45 -1.96
C ALA A 49 6.97 -0.04 -1.20
N ASN A 50 5.99 0.57 -1.87
CA ASN A 50 4.71 0.97 -1.26
C ASN A 50 4.85 1.65 0.12
N VAL A 51 5.89 2.47 0.28
CA VAL A 51 6.17 3.15 1.55
C VAL A 51 5.10 4.21 1.82
N VAL A 52 4.53 4.17 3.01
CA VAL A 52 3.68 5.26 3.53
C VAL A 52 4.55 6.15 4.41
N HIS A 53 4.84 7.35 3.94
CA HIS A 53 5.64 8.32 4.67
C HIS A 53 4.79 9.53 5.06
N SER A 54 4.84 9.93 6.34
CA SER A 54 4.02 11.03 6.87
C SER A 54 4.34 12.42 6.29
N ALA A 55 5.46 12.56 5.60
CA ALA A 55 5.89 13.78 4.93
C ALA A 55 5.86 13.66 3.38
N ASP A 56 5.34 12.55 2.83
CA ASP A 56 5.18 12.41 1.38
C ASP A 56 3.95 13.17 0.91
N LEU A 57 4.18 14.41 0.50
CA LEU A 57 3.11 15.28 0.01
C LEU A 57 2.37 14.69 -1.20
N ASN A 58 3.04 13.91 -2.04
CA ASN A 58 2.41 13.27 -3.20
C ASN A 58 1.39 12.21 -2.76
N LEU A 59 1.79 11.30 -1.84
CA LEU A 59 0.87 10.31 -1.28
C LEU A 59 -0.29 11.00 -0.52
N LEU A 60 0.02 11.98 0.34
CA LEU A 60 -0.98 12.65 1.16
C LEU A 60 -1.99 13.43 0.31
N SER A 61 -1.54 14.10 -0.76
CA SER A 61 -2.45 14.78 -1.71
C SER A 61 -3.35 13.79 -2.44
N ALA A 62 -2.81 12.65 -2.87
CA ALA A 62 -3.59 11.60 -3.51
C ALA A 62 -4.62 11.00 -2.54
N LEU A 63 -4.23 10.76 -1.28
CA LEU A 63 -5.11 10.25 -0.23
C LEU A 63 -6.25 11.23 0.07
N GLU A 64 -5.92 12.52 0.25
CA GLU A 64 -6.94 13.54 0.51
C GLU A 64 -7.90 13.66 -0.66
N PHE A 65 -7.39 13.69 -1.90
CA PHE A 65 -8.22 13.74 -3.10
C PHE A 65 -9.12 12.50 -3.22
N ALA A 66 -8.59 11.30 -2.96
CA ALA A 66 -9.35 10.06 -2.99
C ALA A 66 -10.51 10.08 -1.97
N VAL A 67 -10.25 10.54 -0.75
CA VAL A 67 -11.24 10.56 0.34
C VAL A 67 -12.24 11.71 0.19
N GLU A 68 -11.75 12.93 -0.13
CA GLU A 68 -12.58 14.13 -0.10
C GLU A 68 -13.28 14.44 -1.42
N ALA A 69 -12.64 14.19 -2.56
CA ALA A 69 -13.19 14.50 -3.88
C ALA A 69 -13.77 13.29 -4.56
N VAL A 70 -13.02 12.20 -4.67
CA VAL A 70 -13.45 10.96 -5.35
C VAL A 70 -14.44 10.16 -4.50
N LYS A 71 -14.33 10.26 -3.15
CA LYS A 71 -15.21 9.57 -2.19
C LYS A 71 -15.04 8.04 -2.24
N VAL A 72 -13.81 7.56 -2.34
CA VAL A 72 -13.51 6.12 -2.26
C VAL A 72 -13.96 5.57 -0.89
N ARG A 73 -14.35 4.30 -0.88
CA ARG A 73 -14.75 3.60 0.35
C ARG A 73 -13.66 2.69 0.88
N GLU A 74 -12.83 2.14 -0.01
CA GLU A 74 -11.84 1.13 0.33
C GLU A 74 -10.45 1.64 -0.06
N ILE A 75 -9.56 1.70 0.91
CA ILE A 75 -8.14 2.02 0.70
C ILE A 75 -7.34 0.76 0.87
N ILE A 76 -6.52 0.42 -0.12
CA ILE A 76 -5.70 -0.79 -0.13
C ILE A 76 -4.23 -0.40 -0.09
N VAL A 77 -3.54 -0.79 0.98
CA VAL A 77 -2.06 -0.78 1.00
C VAL A 77 -1.59 -2.16 0.56
N CYS A 78 -0.96 -2.23 -0.61
CA CYS A 78 -0.54 -3.49 -1.18
C CYS A 78 0.97 -3.55 -1.39
N GLY A 79 1.61 -4.49 -0.69
CA GLY A 79 2.98 -4.93 -0.95
C GLY A 79 3.04 -6.14 -1.87
N HIS A 80 4.25 -6.60 -2.11
CA HIS A 80 4.45 -7.86 -2.84
C HIS A 80 5.71 -8.58 -2.37
N TYR A 81 5.70 -9.89 -2.44
CA TYR A 81 6.88 -10.71 -2.19
C TYR A 81 7.96 -10.48 -3.24
N GLY A 82 9.22 -10.66 -2.88
CA GLY A 82 10.35 -10.42 -3.76
C GLY A 82 10.52 -8.94 -4.16
N CYS A 83 10.11 -8.00 -3.29
CA CYS A 83 10.23 -6.57 -3.55
C CYS A 83 11.67 -6.09 -3.56
N GLY A 84 12.11 -5.48 -4.69
CA GLY A 84 13.47 -4.96 -4.82
C GLY A 84 13.79 -3.83 -3.85
N GLY A 85 12.83 -2.99 -3.49
CA GLY A 85 13.02 -1.92 -2.51
C GLY A 85 13.16 -2.46 -1.08
N VAL A 86 12.42 -3.51 -0.70
CA VAL A 86 12.60 -4.19 0.59
C VAL A 86 13.98 -4.85 0.65
N LYS A 87 14.41 -5.50 -0.43
CA LYS A 87 15.76 -6.07 -0.54
C LYS A 87 16.82 -4.99 -0.35
N ALA A 88 16.77 -3.89 -1.09
CA ALA A 88 17.70 -2.77 -0.98
C ALA A 88 17.75 -2.15 0.44
N ALA A 89 16.62 -2.13 1.14
CA ALA A 89 16.56 -1.66 2.53
C ALA A 89 17.30 -2.58 3.52
N THR A 90 17.54 -3.85 3.18
CA THR A 90 18.21 -4.85 4.04
C THR A 90 19.68 -5.08 3.67
N GLU A 91 20.15 -4.50 2.59
CA GLU A 91 21.55 -4.61 2.14
C GLU A 91 22.41 -3.49 2.71
N ASP A 92 23.68 -3.82 3.02
CA ASP A 92 24.70 -2.84 3.46
C ASP A 92 25.41 -2.17 2.26
N LEU A 93 24.73 -2.06 1.14
CA LEU A 93 25.23 -1.41 -0.06
C LEU A 93 24.56 -0.04 -0.25
N PRO A 94 25.31 0.97 -0.69
CA PRO A 94 24.72 2.28 -0.96
C PRO A 94 23.87 2.24 -2.24
N HIS A 95 22.62 2.71 -2.13
CA HIS A 95 21.66 2.82 -3.23
C HIS A 95 21.35 4.29 -3.58
N GLY A 96 22.19 5.21 -3.15
CA GLY A 96 22.06 6.62 -3.43
C GLY A 96 20.81 7.25 -2.80
N LEU A 97 20.04 8.01 -3.59
CA LEU A 97 18.86 8.70 -3.10
C LEU A 97 17.80 7.73 -2.53
N SER A 98 17.75 6.49 -3.02
CA SER A 98 16.82 5.48 -2.53
C SER A 98 17.03 5.15 -1.04
N ASP A 99 18.23 5.34 -0.51
CA ASP A 99 18.50 5.09 0.91
C ASP A 99 17.69 5.98 1.84
N HIS A 100 17.49 7.24 1.47
CA HIS A 100 16.63 8.16 2.22
C HIS A 100 15.15 7.74 2.14
N TRP A 101 14.71 7.34 0.95
CA TRP A 101 13.34 6.88 0.74
C TRP A 101 13.03 5.60 1.52
N LEU A 102 13.97 4.65 1.57
CA LEU A 102 13.81 3.34 2.19
C LEU A 102 14.12 3.33 3.71
N GLU A 103 14.52 4.47 4.30
CA GLU A 103 14.81 4.55 5.74
C GLU A 103 13.65 4.07 6.64
N PRO A 104 12.36 4.31 6.33
CA PRO A 104 11.26 3.74 7.12
C PRO A 104 11.27 2.21 7.16
N ILE A 105 11.64 1.53 6.05
CA ILE A 105 11.74 0.07 6.01
C ILE A 105 12.97 -0.41 6.80
N ARG A 106 14.09 0.30 6.74
CA ARG A 106 15.29 -0.01 7.55
C ARG A 106 15.00 0.09 9.05
N ARG A 107 14.25 1.12 9.47
CA ARG A 107 13.81 1.23 10.87
C ARG A 107 12.92 0.08 11.26
N LEU A 108 11.98 -0.27 10.39
CA LEU A 108 11.07 -1.40 10.60
C LEU A 108 11.86 -2.70 10.74
N ALA A 109 12.84 -2.97 9.87
CA ALA A 109 13.70 -4.14 9.96
C ALA A 109 14.45 -4.22 11.30
N ARG A 110 14.96 -3.08 11.79
CA ARG A 110 15.61 -3.02 13.12
C ARG A 110 14.61 -3.29 14.27
N SER A 111 13.41 -2.75 14.19
CA SER A 111 12.36 -2.95 15.23
C SER A 111 11.90 -4.40 15.32
N TYR A 112 11.86 -5.12 14.20
CA TYR A 112 11.45 -6.52 14.12
C TYR A 112 12.63 -7.49 13.98
N ALA A 113 13.85 -7.09 14.34
CA ALA A 113 15.06 -7.90 14.13
C ALA A 113 14.97 -9.29 14.79
N VAL A 114 14.39 -9.39 15.99
CA VAL A 114 14.21 -10.66 16.71
C VAL A 114 13.19 -11.55 15.99
N ASP A 115 12.05 -11.00 15.59
CA ASP A 115 11.01 -11.75 14.87
C ASP A 115 11.52 -12.24 13.52
N LEU A 116 12.23 -11.37 12.79
CA LEU A 116 12.79 -11.71 11.48
C LEU A 116 13.89 -12.77 11.58
N ALA A 117 14.67 -12.80 12.68
CA ALA A 117 15.70 -13.80 12.90
C ALA A 117 15.14 -15.21 13.09
N ALA A 118 13.86 -15.37 13.44
CA ALA A 118 13.19 -16.67 13.55
C ALA A 118 12.93 -17.34 12.18
N TRP A 119 13.07 -16.60 11.07
CA TRP A 119 12.87 -17.13 9.72
C TRP A 119 14.18 -17.58 9.12
N GLU A 120 14.18 -18.78 8.53
CA GLU A 120 15.34 -19.33 7.85
C GLU A 120 15.43 -18.75 6.42
N GLY A 121 16.60 -18.22 6.07
CA GLY A 121 16.84 -17.65 4.74
C GLY A 121 16.48 -16.18 4.57
N ASP A 122 17.27 -15.52 3.73
CA ASP A 122 17.11 -14.07 3.48
C ASP A 122 15.85 -13.72 2.69
N GLU A 123 15.39 -14.62 1.82
CA GLU A 123 14.17 -14.40 1.04
C GLU A 123 12.96 -14.36 1.96
N ASP A 124 12.80 -15.33 2.86
CA ASP A 124 11.69 -15.41 3.79
C ASP A 124 11.68 -14.21 4.75
N ARG A 125 12.85 -13.80 5.26
CA ARG A 125 12.97 -12.58 6.09
C ARG A 125 12.53 -11.33 5.36
N ARG A 126 12.91 -11.18 4.08
CA ARG A 126 12.50 -10.05 3.24
C ARG A 126 11.00 -10.07 2.95
N ASP A 127 10.44 -11.24 2.71
CA ASP A 127 9.02 -11.41 2.46
C ASP A 127 8.22 -11.08 3.73
N LYS A 128 8.68 -11.49 4.92
CA LYS A 128 8.08 -11.08 6.20
C LYS A 128 8.22 -9.58 6.46
N LEU A 129 9.35 -8.99 6.12
CA LEU A 129 9.52 -7.54 6.21
C LEU A 129 8.58 -6.80 5.25
N ALA A 130 8.31 -7.34 4.07
CA ALA A 130 7.33 -6.76 3.14
C ALA A 130 5.90 -6.80 3.73
N GLU A 131 5.50 -7.89 4.41
CA GLU A 131 4.24 -7.96 5.14
C GLU A 131 4.18 -6.90 6.27
N ARG A 132 5.25 -6.79 7.09
CA ARG A 132 5.34 -5.78 8.16
C ARG A 132 5.27 -4.35 7.63
N ASN A 133 5.87 -4.09 6.46
CA ASN A 133 5.78 -2.79 5.81
C ASN A 133 4.34 -2.45 5.38
N VAL A 134 3.56 -3.43 4.92
CA VAL A 134 2.14 -3.24 4.61
C VAL A 134 1.34 -2.93 5.88
N VAL A 135 1.51 -3.71 6.94
CA VAL A 135 0.83 -3.50 8.24
C VAL A 135 1.12 -2.10 8.79
N GLU A 136 2.41 -1.70 8.77
CA GLU A 136 2.80 -0.34 9.18
C GLU A 136 2.22 0.72 8.24
N GLY A 137 2.12 0.44 6.95
CA GLY A 137 1.47 1.30 5.96
C GLY A 137 0.00 1.55 6.30
N VAL A 138 -0.76 0.49 6.61
CA VAL A 138 -2.15 0.59 7.07
C VAL A 138 -2.25 1.47 8.32
N ARG A 139 -1.40 1.22 9.32
CA ARG A 139 -1.37 2.01 10.56
C ARG A 139 -1.10 3.49 10.28
N ARG A 140 -0.15 3.80 9.40
CA ARG A 140 0.21 5.19 9.05
C ARG A 140 -0.89 5.90 8.27
N VAL A 141 -1.49 5.25 7.26
CA VAL A 141 -2.63 5.80 6.51
C VAL A 141 -3.77 6.12 7.47
N SER A 142 -4.13 5.17 8.32
CA SER A 142 -5.21 5.32 9.30
C SER A 142 -4.95 6.44 10.32
N GLY A 143 -3.69 6.63 10.74
CA GLY A 143 -3.28 7.69 11.64
C GLY A 143 -3.18 9.08 11.01
N THR A 144 -3.39 9.22 9.69
CA THR A 144 -3.34 10.54 9.05
C THR A 144 -4.48 11.45 9.52
N PRO A 145 -4.26 12.77 9.64
CA PRO A 145 -5.34 13.72 9.89
C PRO A 145 -6.48 13.64 8.85
N ILE A 146 -6.17 13.18 7.64
CA ILE A 146 -7.14 13.00 6.55
C ILE A 146 -8.17 11.95 6.95
N LEU A 147 -7.72 10.74 7.31
CA LEU A 147 -8.62 9.65 7.70
C LEU A 147 -9.33 9.94 9.02
N GLN A 148 -8.60 10.45 10.00
CA GLN A 148 -9.15 10.78 11.32
C GLN A 148 -10.29 11.80 11.21
N LYS A 149 -10.14 12.85 10.40
CA LYS A 149 -11.20 13.82 10.12
C LYS A 149 -12.37 13.21 9.34
N ALA A 150 -12.09 12.35 8.36
CA ALA A 150 -13.14 11.67 7.59
C ALA A 150 -13.99 10.79 8.51
N TRP A 151 -13.38 9.97 9.36
CA TRP A 151 -14.07 9.13 10.33
C TRP A 151 -14.85 9.93 11.38
N ALA A 152 -14.28 11.04 11.86
CA ALA A 152 -14.98 11.93 12.80
C ALA A 152 -16.26 12.56 12.19
N ARG A 153 -16.34 12.67 10.86
CA ARG A 153 -17.53 13.12 10.12
C ARG A 153 -18.50 11.97 9.77
N GLY A 154 -18.19 10.73 10.19
CA GLY A 154 -19.01 9.56 9.90
C GLY A 154 -18.78 8.96 8.50
N ALA A 155 -17.66 9.27 7.83
CA ALA A 155 -17.32 8.63 6.56
C ALA A 155 -16.99 7.15 6.79
N ASP A 156 -17.65 6.26 6.02
CA ASP A 156 -17.40 4.81 6.03
C ASP A 156 -16.26 4.48 5.05
N VAL A 157 -15.03 4.85 5.43
CA VAL A 157 -13.81 4.54 4.68
C VAL A 157 -13.01 3.51 5.44
N ARG A 158 -12.60 2.43 4.79
CA ARG A 158 -11.82 1.35 5.38
C ARG A 158 -10.43 1.30 4.77
N VAL A 159 -9.45 0.80 5.54
CA VAL A 159 -8.07 0.63 5.09
C VAL A 159 -7.70 -0.83 5.25
N HIS A 160 -7.20 -1.44 4.19
CA HIS A 160 -6.85 -2.85 4.11
C HIS A 160 -5.37 -3.04 3.81
N GLY A 161 -4.78 -4.09 4.37
CA GLY A 161 -3.41 -4.51 4.06
C GLY A 161 -3.40 -5.81 3.28
N LEU A 162 -2.88 -5.77 2.05
CA LEU A 162 -2.76 -6.94 1.18
C LEU A 162 -1.31 -7.18 0.78
N ILE A 163 -0.95 -8.43 0.53
CA ILE A 163 0.34 -8.82 -0.05
C ILE A 163 0.14 -9.66 -1.31
N TYR A 164 0.86 -9.33 -2.38
CA TYR A 164 0.78 -10.05 -3.64
C TYR A 164 1.95 -11.02 -3.82
N GLY A 165 1.65 -12.27 -4.14
CA GLY A 165 2.64 -13.29 -4.47
C GLY A 165 2.96 -13.29 -5.95
N LEU A 166 4.17 -12.88 -6.34
CA LEU A 166 4.64 -12.93 -7.72
C LEU A 166 4.78 -14.36 -8.26
N LYS A 167 5.04 -15.33 -7.39
CA LYS A 167 5.25 -16.74 -7.78
C LYS A 167 3.94 -17.47 -8.10
N ASP A 168 2.83 -17.05 -7.50
CA ASP A 168 1.55 -17.75 -7.59
C ASP A 168 0.37 -16.87 -8.04
N GLY A 169 0.60 -15.57 -8.22
CA GLY A 169 -0.42 -14.63 -8.70
C GLY A 169 -1.55 -14.38 -7.71
N ARG A 170 -1.35 -14.57 -6.40
CA ARG A 170 -2.40 -14.44 -5.40
C ARG A 170 -2.25 -13.20 -4.53
N LEU A 171 -3.35 -12.49 -4.31
CA LEU A 171 -3.51 -11.53 -3.24
C LEU A 171 -3.88 -12.25 -1.94
N ARG A 172 -3.22 -11.88 -0.84
CA ARG A 172 -3.48 -12.37 0.50
C ARG A 172 -3.82 -11.22 1.43
N ASN A 173 -4.86 -11.40 2.22
CA ASN A 173 -5.18 -10.48 3.30
C ASN A 173 -4.22 -10.70 4.48
N LEU A 174 -3.69 -9.61 5.04
CA LEU A 174 -2.82 -9.64 6.22
C LEU A 174 -3.58 -9.45 7.54
N ASP A 175 -4.92 -9.45 7.48
CA ASP A 175 -5.82 -9.32 8.63
C ASP A 175 -5.52 -8.10 9.52
N CYS A 176 -5.09 -7.01 8.89
CA CYS A 176 -4.78 -5.74 9.55
C CYS A 176 -5.71 -4.60 9.11
N SER A 177 -6.89 -4.95 8.62
CA SER A 177 -7.89 -3.97 8.17
C SER A 177 -8.39 -3.13 9.33
N THR A 178 -8.65 -1.85 9.06
CA THR A 178 -9.18 -0.90 10.04
C THR A 178 -10.21 0.04 9.39
N GLY A 179 -11.06 0.66 10.21
CA GLY A 179 -12.11 1.57 9.77
C GLY A 179 -12.63 2.44 10.90
N PRO A 180 -13.79 3.10 10.72
CA PRO A 180 -14.37 3.96 11.74
C PRO A 180 -14.53 3.21 13.07
N GLY A 181 -14.03 3.79 14.17
CA GLY A 181 -14.15 3.21 15.52
C GLY A 181 -13.16 2.09 15.86
N HIS A 182 -12.32 1.67 14.92
CA HIS A 182 -11.25 0.72 15.18
C HIS A 182 -9.88 1.45 15.15
N PHE A 183 -9.30 1.66 16.32
CA PHE A 183 -7.88 1.97 16.42
C PHE A 183 -7.12 0.64 16.35
N VAL A 184 -6.14 0.55 15.45
CA VAL A 184 -5.15 -0.53 15.52
C VAL A 184 -4.31 -0.27 16.77
N GLU A 185 -4.66 -0.93 17.86
CA GLU A 185 -3.80 -0.94 19.03
C GLU A 185 -2.44 -1.53 18.64
N GLU A 186 -1.39 -0.91 19.13
CA GLU A 186 -0.03 -1.41 19.03
C GLU A 186 0.00 -2.77 19.76
N THR A 187 -0.21 -3.87 19.03
CA THR A 187 0.13 -5.19 19.55
C THR A 187 1.66 -5.27 19.58
N ALA A 188 2.23 -4.71 20.66
CA ALA A 188 3.55 -5.07 21.13
C ALA A 188 3.51 -6.58 21.50
N ARG A 189 3.92 -7.45 20.59
CA ARG A 189 4.37 -8.82 20.85
C ARG A 189 5.52 -9.17 19.94
#